data_3f2f73439fa6b3ad244994e63669eb05
#
_entry.id   3f2f73439fa6b3ad244994e63669eb05
#
_cell.length_a   1.000
_cell.length_b   1.000
_cell.length_c   1.000
_cell.angle_alpha   90.00
_cell.angle_beta   90.00
_cell.angle_gamma   90.00
#
_symmetry.space_group_name_H-M   'P 1'
#
loop_
_entity.id
_entity.type
_entity.pdbx_description
1 polymer ?
#
loop_
_entity_poly.entity_id
_entity_poly.type
_entity_poly.pdbx_seq_one_letter_code
_entity_poly.pdbx_strand_id
1 'polypeptide(L)'
;PLLGQAPDPALVQQIRDIVLSNDTVLGVHDLVVHDYGPGRLMITLHAEVPAHGDIMAMHDVIDNIEKELMEKLHCHAVIHMDPIVTDGSVTALKEQVAALVKQVDPGLTIHDFRVVRGTTHDNLIFDAVLPFSSSKTPAQAAQEIRALVRAMDGNYYAVVTVEHSYTD
;
A
#
# COMPACT_ATOMS: atom_id res chain seq x y z
N PRO A 1 27.13 -4.50 -6.86
CA PRO A 1 25.73 -4.92 -6.76
C PRO A 1 25.08 -4.81 -8.13
N LEU A 2 24.36 -5.87 -8.53
CA LEU A 2 23.58 -5.86 -9.75
C LEU A 2 22.39 -4.94 -9.56
N LEU A 3 22.10 -4.07 -10.54
CA LEU A 3 20.87 -3.28 -10.57
C LEU A 3 19.67 -4.23 -10.51
N GLY A 4 18.72 -3.95 -9.62
CA GLY A 4 17.49 -4.73 -9.49
C GLY A 4 17.49 -5.83 -8.43
N GLN A 5 18.43 -5.84 -7.50
CA GLN A 5 18.33 -6.69 -6.31
C GLN A 5 17.21 -6.22 -5.40
N ALA A 6 16.44 -7.17 -4.87
CA ALA A 6 15.47 -6.87 -3.83
C ALA A 6 16.18 -6.25 -2.60
N PRO A 7 15.57 -5.27 -1.93
CA PRO A 7 16.16 -4.69 -0.72
C PRO A 7 16.25 -5.72 0.39
N ASP A 8 17.19 -5.51 1.31
CA ASP A 8 17.33 -6.35 2.51
C ASP A 8 16.00 -6.33 3.30
N PRO A 9 15.39 -7.49 3.58
CA PRO A 9 14.16 -7.57 4.36
C PRO A 9 14.28 -6.93 5.75
N ALA A 10 15.44 -7.00 6.38
CA ALA A 10 15.68 -6.36 7.68
C ALA A 10 15.62 -4.83 7.58
N LEU A 11 16.17 -4.25 6.52
CA LEU A 11 16.09 -2.82 6.26
C LEU A 11 14.64 -2.39 6.01
N VAL A 12 13.90 -3.13 5.19
CA VAL A 12 12.47 -2.87 4.92
C VAL A 12 11.67 -2.85 6.22
N GLN A 13 11.90 -3.83 7.10
CA GLN A 13 11.22 -3.91 8.39
C GLN A 13 11.59 -2.73 9.31
N GLN A 14 12.85 -2.33 9.36
CA GLN A 14 13.28 -1.16 10.14
C GLN A 14 12.63 0.14 9.64
N ILE A 15 12.52 0.32 8.32
CA ILE A 15 11.82 1.47 7.73
C ILE A 15 10.36 1.47 8.16
N ARG A 16 9.67 0.34 8.02
CA ARG A 16 8.27 0.20 8.42
C ARG A 16 8.06 0.48 9.90
N ASP A 17 8.93 -0.04 10.76
CA ASP A 17 8.85 0.15 12.22
C ASP A 17 8.97 1.63 12.60
N ILE A 18 9.91 2.35 11.98
CA ILE A 18 10.09 3.79 12.21
C ILE A 18 8.84 4.56 11.78
N VAL A 19 8.33 4.31 10.57
CA VAL A 19 7.14 5.02 10.05
C VAL A 19 5.91 4.73 10.89
N LEU A 20 5.69 3.48 11.28
CA LEU A 20 4.54 3.03 12.07
C LEU A 20 4.67 3.31 13.56
N SER A 21 5.82 3.75 14.06
CA SER A 21 6.00 4.15 15.47
C SER A 21 5.22 5.41 15.82
N ASN A 22 4.83 6.21 14.84
CA ASN A 22 3.97 7.37 15.05
C ASN A 22 2.50 6.96 14.94
N ASP A 23 1.73 7.19 16.01
CA ASP A 23 0.32 6.78 16.11
C ASP A 23 -0.59 7.44 15.05
N THR A 24 -0.17 8.55 14.46
CA THR A 24 -0.91 9.22 13.38
C THR A 24 -0.84 8.42 12.07
N VAL A 25 0.20 7.62 11.87
CA VAL A 25 0.35 6.78 10.68
C VAL A 25 -0.39 5.46 10.88
N LEU A 26 -1.43 5.25 10.10
CA LEU A 26 -2.31 4.07 10.18
C LEU A 26 -1.77 2.87 9.40
N GLY A 27 -0.96 3.12 8.38
CA GLY A 27 -0.40 2.08 7.54
C GLY A 27 0.63 2.62 6.55
N VAL A 28 1.34 1.70 5.90
CA VAL A 28 2.36 1.98 4.88
C VAL A 28 2.15 1.06 3.70
N HIS A 29 2.25 1.60 2.49
CA HIS A 29 2.26 0.82 1.26
C HIS A 29 3.18 1.43 0.20
N ASP A 30 3.40 0.69 -0.88
CA ASP A 30 4.24 1.09 -2.02
C ASP A 30 5.65 1.55 -1.61
N LEU A 31 6.26 0.84 -0.65
CA LEU A 31 7.64 1.09 -0.26
C LEU A 31 8.60 0.65 -1.37
N VAL A 32 9.37 1.59 -1.89
CA VAL A 32 10.43 1.35 -2.88
C VAL A 32 11.76 1.82 -2.31
N VAL A 33 12.77 0.96 -2.37
CA VAL A 33 14.13 1.25 -1.91
C VAL A 33 15.06 1.28 -3.10
N HIS A 34 15.77 2.39 -3.27
CA HIS A 34 16.83 2.56 -4.26
C HIS A 34 18.17 2.63 -3.53
N ASP A 35 19.05 1.68 -3.82
CA ASP A 35 20.40 1.64 -3.27
C ASP A 35 21.40 2.16 -4.32
N TYR A 36 21.98 3.31 -4.06
CA TYR A 36 23.02 3.95 -4.89
C TYR A 36 24.42 3.75 -4.31
N GLY A 37 24.57 2.84 -3.36
CA GLY A 37 25.83 2.54 -2.68
C GLY A 37 25.88 2.99 -1.22
N PRO A 38 27.00 2.79 -0.51
CA PRO A 38 27.11 3.05 0.91
C PRO A 38 26.70 4.48 1.29
N GLY A 39 25.75 4.60 2.22
CA GLY A 39 25.24 5.87 2.69
C GLY A 39 24.37 6.65 1.69
N ARG A 40 23.91 5.99 0.61
CA ARG A 40 23.09 6.60 -0.45
C ARG A 40 21.81 5.82 -0.71
N LEU A 41 21.07 5.55 0.35
CA LEU A 41 19.74 4.96 0.23
C LEU A 41 18.70 6.05 -0.02
N MET A 42 17.87 5.84 -1.03
CA MET A 42 16.72 6.68 -1.34
C MET A 42 15.48 5.82 -1.30
N ILE A 43 14.49 6.24 -0.52
CA ILE A 43 13.24 5.51 -0.37
C ILE A 43 12.05 6.40 -0.71
N THR A 44 11.04 5.79 -1.29
CA THR A 44 9.73 6.38 -1.44
C THR A 44 8.69 5.44 -0.82
N LEU A 45 7.72 5.99 -0.16
CA LEU A 45 6.61 5.22 0.40
C LEU A 45 5.34 6.07 0.51
N HIS A 46 4.22 5.39 0.69
CA HIS A 46 2.94 6.00 1.01
C HIS A 46 2.64 5.76 2.49
N ALA A 47 2.36 6.83 3.24
CA ALA A 47 1.91 6.79 4.62
C ALA A 47 0.42 7.10 4.70
N GLU A 48 -0.34 6.17 5.27
CA GLU A 48 -1.78 6.30 5.45
C GLU A 48 -2.06 7.07 6.73
N VAL A 49 -2.83 8.14 6.62
CA VAL A 49 -3.17 9.04 7.75
C VAL A 49 -4.69 9.26 7.80
N PRO A 50 -5.26 9.68 8.96
CA PRO A 50 -6.69 9.97 9.03
C PRO A 50 -7.11 11.11 8.09
N ALA A 51 -8.20 10.91 7.31
CA ALA A 51 -8.67 11.90 6.33
C ALA A 51 -9.16 13.22 6.96
N HIS A 52 -9.57 13.20 8.22
CA HIS A 52 -10.14 14.35 8.92
C HIS A 52 -9.16 14.99 9.92
N GLY A 53 -7.86 14.80 9.75
CA GLY A 53 -6.85 15.42 10.58
C GLY A 53 -6.46 16.83 10.13
N ASP A 54 -5.74 17.53 11.01
CA ASP A 54 -5.10 18.80 10.67
C ASP A 54 -3.92 18.54 9.70
N ILE A 55 -4.00 19.09 8.51
CA ILE A 55 -2.99 18.88 7.48
C ILE A 55 -1.61 19.38 7.88
N MET A 56 -1.54 20.48 8.64
CA MET A 56 -0.26 21.03 9.07
C MET A 56 0.39 20.14 10.14
N ALA A 57 -0.41 19.61 11.06
CA ALA A 57 0.07 18.65 12.06
C ALA A 57 0.52 17.34 11.40
N MET A 58 -0.20 16.85 10.41
CA MET A 58 0.18 15.66 9.65
C MET A 58 1.45 15.86 8.85
N HIS A 59 1.59 17.02 8.21
CA HIS A 59 2.83 17.38 7.50
C HIS A 59 4.03 17.38 8.45
N ASP A 60 3.89 17.95 9.64
CA ASP A 60 4.96 17.96 10.65
C ASP A 60 5.35 16.54 11.08
N VAL A 61 4.39 15.66 11.25
CA VAL A 61 4.62 14.24 11.55
C VAL A 61 5.43 13.58 10.44
N ILE A 62 5.05 13.77 9.18
CA ILE A 62 5.77 13.20 8.03
C ILE A 62 7.19 13.75 7.93
N ASP A 63 7.37 15.05 8.08
CA ASP A 63 8.70 15.69 8.07
C ASP A 63 9.62 15.14 9.17
N ASN A 64 9.07 14.91 10.37
CA ASN A 64 9.81 14.30 11.48
C ASN A 64 10.20 12.83 11.19
N ILE A 65 9.31 12.06 10.56
CA ILE A 65 9.61 10.68 10.14
C ILE A 65 10.73 10.67 9.09
N GLU A 66 10.69 11.54 8.09
CA GLU A 66 11.76 11.66 7.09
C GLU A 66 13.11 12.00 7.74
N LYS A 67 13.13 12.90 8.72
CA LYS A 67 14.34 13.22 9.50
C LYS A 67 14.84 12.03 10.31
N GLU A 68 13.95 11.29 10.97
CA GLU A 68 14.31 10.10 11.75
C GLU A 68 14.89 8.98 10.87
N LEU A 69 14.32 8.75 9.69
CA LEU A 69 14.85 7.81 8.70
C LEU A 69 16.27 8.20 8.25
N MET A 70 16.52 9.49 8.05
CA MET A 70 17.85 9.99 7.71
C MET A 70 18.84 9.79 8.86
N GLU A 71 18.45 10.12 10.08
CA GLU A 71 19.31 10.03 11.27
C GLU A 71 19.67 8.59 11.62
N LYS A 72 18.67 7.68 11.61
CA LYS A 72 18.84 6.30 12.07
C LYS A 72 19.34 5.35 11.00
N LEU A 73 18.91 5.53 9.74
CA LEU A 73 19.16 4.58 8.65
C LEU A 73 19.94 5.19 7.48
N HIS A 74 20.27 6.49 7.54
CA HIS A 74 20.90 7.21 6.43
C HIS A 74 20.12 7.09 5.12
N CYS A 75 18.78 7.04 5.23
CA CYS A 75 17.86 6.95 4.10
C CYS A 75 17.32 8.33 3.78
N HIS A 76 17.48 8.76 2.53
CA HIS A 76 16.75 9.92 2.02
C HIS A 76 15.33 9.47 1.64
N ALA A 77 14.34 9.89 2.42
CA ALA A 77 12.95 9.46 2.24
C ALA A 77 12.10 10.56 1.60
N VAL A 78 11.20 10.16 0.70
CA VAL A 78 10.07 10.97 0.23
C VAL A 78 8.80 10.22 0.56
N ILE A 79 7.94 10.79 1.38
CA ILE A 79 6.73 10.16 1.86
C ILE A 79 5.52 10.85 1.26
N HIS A 80 4.74 10.08 0.48
CA HIS A 80 3.44 10.50 -0.02
C HIS A 80 2.38 10.23 1.06
N MET A 81 1.62 11.26 1.42
CA MET A 81 0.60 11.16 2.46
C MET A 81 -0.76 10.80 1.85
N ASP A 82 -1.34 9.68 2.26
CA ASP A 82 -2.64 9.20 1.80
C ASP A 82 -3.70 9.32 2.90
N PRO A 83 -4.69 10.22 2.76
CA PRO A 83 -5.77 10.38 3.74
C PRO A 83 -6.80 9.25 3.62
N ILE A 84 -6.91 8.43 4.67
CA ILE A 84 -7.79 7.26 4.73
C ILE A 84 -9.14 7.65 5.33
N VAL A 85 -10.22 7.22 4.67
CA VAL A 85 -11.61 7.37 5.12
C VAL A 85 -12.05 6.14 5.91
N THR A 86 -12.79 6.35 7.00
CA THR A 86 -13.26 5.28 7.89
C THR A 86 -14.79 5.29 8.07
N ASP A 87 -15.55 5.83 7.13
CA ASP A 87 -17.01 5.86 7.20
C ASP A 87 -17.68 4.56 6.71
N GLY A 88 -19.00 4.44 6.91
CA GLY A 88 -19.76 3.24 6.55
C GLY A 88 -19.78 2.89 5.05
N SER A 89 -19.43 3.83 4.16
CA SER A 89 -19.35 3.57 2.72
C SER A 89 -18.18 2.64 2.35
N VAL A 90 -17.16 2.58 3.19
CA VAL A 90 -16.01 1.69 3.01
C VAL A 90 -16.40 0.23 3.10
N THR A 91 -17.30 -0.12 4.03
CA THR A 91 -17.77 -1.51 4.17
C THR A 91 -18.51 -1.99 2.92
N ALA A 92 -19.38 -1.16 2.35
CA ALA A 92 -20.11 -1.49 1.12
C ALA A 92 -19.16 -1.67 -0.06
N LEU A 93 -18.18 -0.80 -0.23
CA LEU A 93 -17.15 -0.94 -1.27
C LEU A 93 -16.30 -2.20 -1.08
N LYS A 94 -15.92 -2.51 0.14
CA LYS A 94 -15.17 -3.74 0.47
C LYS A 94 -15.94 -4.98 0.05
N GLU A 95 -17.22 -5.08 0.39
CA GLU A 95 -18.07 -6.20 0.01
C GLU A 95 -18.20 -6.31 -1.51
N GLN A 96 -18.37 -5.20 -2.19
CA GLN A 96 -18.47 -5.15 -3.65
C GLN A 96 -17.17 -5.64 -4.32
N VAL A 97 -16.01 -5.18 -3.84
CA VAL A 97 -14.71 -5.62 -4.38
C VAL A 97 -14.45 -7.09 -4.03
N ALA A 98 -14.79 -7.54 -2.82
CA ALA A 98 -14.64 -8.93 -2.42
C ALA A 98 -15.45 -9.88 -3.32
N ALA A 99 -16.64 -9.48 -3.75
CA ALA A 99 -17.43 -10.22 -4.73
C ALA A 99 -16.82 -10.15 -6.13
N LEU A 100 -16.32 -8.98 -6.53
CA LEU A 100 -15.77 -8.74 -7.85
C LEU A 100 -14.51 -9.57 -8.14
N VAL A 101 -13.59 -9.69 -7.18
CA VAL A 101 -12.34 -10.44 -7.35
C VAL A 101 -12.56 -11.95 -7.53
N LYS A 102 -13.72 -12.47 -7.15
CA LYS A 102 -14.12 -13.87 -7.41
C LYS A 102 -14.24 -14.18 -8.91
N GLN A 103 -14.39 -13.17 -9.75
CA GLN A 103 -14.38 -13.35 -11.21
C GLN A 103 -12.95 -13.63 -11.73
N VAL A 104 -11.94 -13.21 -11.03
CA VAL A 104 -10.52 -13.50 -11.36
C VAL A 104 -10.19 -14.94 -10.98
N ASP A 105 -10.49 -15.31 -9.74
CA ASP A 105 -10.36 -16.66 -9.22
C ASP A 105 -11.37 -16.86 -8.07
N PRO A 106 -12.18 -17.93 -8.07
CA PRO A 106 -13.20 -18.17 -7.03
C PRO A 106 -12.64 -18.26 -5.61
N GLY A 107 -11.39 -18.67 -5.47
CA GLY A 107 -10.70 -18.78 -4.17
C GLY A 107 -10.01 -17.51 -3.71
N LEU A 108 -10.00 -16.45 -4.51
CA LEU A 108 -9.33 -15.20 -4.18
C LEU A 108 -10.03 -14.48 -3.04
N THR A 109 -9.28 -14.04 -2.04
CA THR A 109 -9.77 -13.26 -0.89
C THR A 109 -9.05 -11.92 -0.80
N ILE A 110 -9.70 -10.93 -0.19
CA ILE A 110 -9.09 -9.62 0.05
C ILE A 110 -8.96 -9.33 1.53
N HIS A 111 -7.91 -8.55 1.88
CA HIS A 111 -7.58 -8.18 3.26
C HIS A 111 -7.13 -6.72 3.31
N ASP A 112 -7.17 -6.11 4.50
CA ASP A 112 -6.68 -4.76 4.77
C ASP A 112 -7.23 -3.69 3.81
N PHE A 113 -8.53 -3.74 3.56
CA PHE A 113 -9.21 -2.85 2.63
C PHE A 113 -9.32 -1.43 3.18
N ARG A 114 -8.78 -0.46 2.45
CA ARG A 114 -8.79 0.98 2.78
C ARG A 114 -9.17 1.80 1.56
N VAL A 115 -9.72 3.00 1.80
CA VAL A 115 -10.12 3.92 0.74
C VAL A 115 -9.49 5.28 0.95
N VAL A 116 -8.81 5.78 -0.07
CA VAL A 116 -8.38 7.17 -0.18
C VAL A 116 -9.35 7.88 -1.12
N ARG A 117 -10.12 8.80 -0.61
CA ARG A 117 -11.05 9.56 -1.43
C ARG A 117 -10.38 10.79 -2.04
N GLY A 118 -10.62 11.00 -3.32
CA GLY A 118 -10.24 12.19 -4.04
C GLY A 118 -11.46 12.97 -4.54
N THR A 119 -11.22 14.15 -5.09
CA THR A 119 -12.26 14.92 -5.76
C THR A 119 -12.59 14.42 -7.16
N THR A 120 -11.66 13.70 -7.78
CA THR A 120 -11.80 13.18 -9.15
C THR A 120 -11.91 11.66 -9.21
N HIS A 121 -11.29 10.96 -8.27
CA HIS A 121 -11.25 9.49 -8.20
C HIS A 121 -10.96 9.03 -6.78
N ASP A 122 -11.28 7.79 -6.51
CA ASP A 122 -10.97 7.11 -5.26
C ASP A 122 -9.95 5.98 -5.51
N ASN A 123 -8.98 5.84 -4.62
CA ASN A 123 -8.06 4.72 -4.61
C ASN A 123 -8.51 3.69 -3.57
N LEU A 124 -8.67 2.45 -4.03
CA LEU A 124 -9.00 1.30 -3.20
C LEU A 124 -7.72 0.50 -2.94
N ILE A 125 -7.26 0.52 -1.70
CA ILE A 125 -6.00 -0.12 -1.28
C ILE A 125 -6.34 -1.40 -0.55
N PHE A 126 -5.80 -2.52 -1.01
CA PHE A 126 -6.03 -3.81 -0.35
C PHE A 126 -4.99 -4.86 -0.75
N ASP A 127 -4.88 -5.88 0.08
CA ASP A 127 -4.13 -7.09 -0.21
C ASP A 127 -5.08 -8.15 -0.73
N ALA A 128 -4.61 -8.97 -1.65
CA ALA A 128 -5.35 -10.10 -2.19
C ALA A 128 -4.52 -11.38 -2.09
N VAL A 129 -5.15 -12.46 -1.64
CA VAL A 129 -4.51 -13.76 -1.53
C VAL A 129 -5.07 -14.67 -2.61
N LEU A 130 -4.18 -15.09 -3.52
CA LEU A 130 -4.46 -16.01 -4.60
C LEU A 130 -4.24 -17.44 -4.12
N PRO A 131 -5.19 -18.38 -4.33
CA PRO A 131 -4.98 -19.77 -3.96
C PRO A 131 -3.72 -20.35 -4.61
N PHE A 132 -3.01 -21.21 -3.91
CA PHE A 132 -1.84 -21.91 -4.44
C PHE A 132 -2.18 -22.73 -5.69
N SER A 133 -3.40 -23.29 -5.73
CA SER A 133 -3.93 -24.09 -6.87
C SER A 133 -4.29 -23.24 -8.09
N SER A 134 -4.26 -21.92 -8.00
CA SER A 134 -4.60 -21.06 -9.13
C SER A 134 -3.59 -21.21 -10.28
N SER A 135 -4.12 -21.24 -11.50
CA SER A 135 -3.29 -21.23 -12.73
C SER A 135 -2.70 -19.85 -13.06
N LYS A 136 -3.14 -18.81 -12.36
CA LYS A 136 -2.69 -17.42 -12.58
C LYS A 136 -1.50 -17.08 -11.72
N THR A 137 -0.63 -16.21 -12.23
CA THR A 137 0.42 -15.59 -11.40
C THR A 137 -0.16 -14.41 -10.61
N PRO A 138 0.47 -14.01 -9.49
CA PRO A 138 0.07 -12.80 -8.76
C PRO A 138 0.00 -11.55 -9.66
N ALA A 139 0.95 -11.39 -10.59
CA ALA A 139 0.97 -10.26 -11.53
C ALA A 139 -0.24 -10.28 -12.48
N GLN A 140 -0.61 -11.45 -13.00
CA GLN A 140 -1.80 -11.61 -13.86
C GLN A 140 -3.08 -11.32 -13.08
N ALA A 141 -3.21 -11.85 -11.87
CA ALA A 141 -4.36 -11.59 -11.01
C ALA A 141 -4.49 -10.10 -10.66
N ALA A 142 -3.38 -9.44 -10.31
CA ALA A 142 -3.36 -8.01 -10.03
C ALA A 142 -3.83 -7.17 -11.23
N GLN A 143 -3.38 -7.50 -12.43
CA GLN A 143 -3.79 -6.81 -13.65
C GLN A 143 -5.30 -6.96 -13.91
N GLU A 144 -5.84 -8.17 -13.74
CA GLU A 144 -7.27 -8.43 -13.92
C GLU A 144 -8.12 -7.73 -12.85
N ILE A 145 -7.67 -7.73 -11.59
CA ILE A 145 -8.34 -7.01 -10.50
C ILE A 145 -8.40 -5.51 -10.81
N ARG A 146 -7.30 -4.90 -11.24
CA ARG A 146 -7.28 -3.48 -11.63
C ARG A 146 -8.26 -3.16 -12.73
N ALA A 147 -8.35 -4.01 -13.75
CA ALA A 147 -9.29 -3.83 -14.86
C ALA A 147 -10.74 -3.91 -14.39
N LEU A 148 -11.08 -4.87 -13.52
CA LEU A 148 -12.42 -5.02 -12.98
C LEU A 148 -12.82 -3.84 -12.08
N VAL A 149 -11.91 -3.35 -11.24
CA VAL A 149 -12.16 -2.18 -10.40
C VAL A 149 -12.36 -0.92 -11.24
N ARG A 150 -11.56 -0.74 -12.30
CA ARG A 150 -11.77 0.38 -13.24
C ARG A 150 -13.12 0.34 -13.94
N ALA A 151 -13.69 -0.82 -14.17
CA ALA A 151 -14.98 -1.00 -14.82
C ALA A 151 -16.20 -0.85 -13.87
N MET A 152 -15.98 -0.72 -12.56
CA MET A 152 -17.04 -0.43 -11.60
C MET A 152 -17.71 0.92 -11.90
N ASP A 153 -18.98 1.04 -11.53
CA ASP A 153 -19.69 2.31 -11.57
C ASP A 153 -19.09 3.29 -10.56
N GLY A 154 -18.53 4.36 -11.08
CA GLY A 154 -17.71 5.33 -10.34
C GLY A 154 -16.31 5.47 -10.95
N ASN A 155 -15.44 6.19 -10.28
CA ASN A 155 -14.07 6.41 -10.75
C ASN A 155 -13.08 5.84 -9.74
N TYR A 156 -12.88 4.51 -9.79
CA TYR A 156 -12.07 3.77 -8.85
C TYR A 156 -10.77 3.23 -9.48
N TYR A 157 -9.70 3.30 -8.72
CA TYR A 157 -8.42 2.65 -9.01
C TYR A 157 -8.07 1.67 -7.90
N ALA A 158 -7.66 0.46 -8.25
CA ALA A 158 -7.15 -0.50 -7.29
C ALA A 158 -5.64 -0.32 -7.10
N VAL A 159 -5.23 -0.19 -5.84
CA VAL A 159 -3.84 -0.31 -5.40
C VAL A 159 -3.76 -1.65 -4.65
N VAL A 160 -3.48 -2.70 -5.39
CA VAL A 160 -3.57 -4.08 -4.89
C VAL A 160 -2.21 -4.76 -4.88
N THR A 161 -1.91 -5.42 -3.77
CA THR A 161 -0.79 -6.35 -3.63
C THR A 161 -1.35 -7.77 -3.64
N VAL A 162 -0.91 -8.60 -4.57
CA VAL A 162 -1.37 -9.99 -4.71
C VAL A 162 -0.25 -10.94 -4.31
N GLU A 163 -0.56 -11.83 -3.38
CA GLU A 163 0.34 -12.89 -2.92
C GLU A 163 -0.29 -14.27 -3.11
N HIS A 164 0.53 -15.30 -3.27
CA HIS A 164 0.06 -16.68 -3.19
C HIS A 164 -0.16 -17.09 -1.74
N SER A 165 -1.22 -17.87 -1.50
CA SER A 165 -1.34 -18.63 -0.27
C SER A 165 -0.19 -19.66 -0.21
N TYR A 166 0.43 -19.82 0.96
CA TYR A 166 1.45 -20.85 1.22
C TYR A 166 0.85 -22.19 1.68
N THR A 167 -0.46 -22.20 1.95
CA THR A 167 -1.21 -23.39 2.38
C THR A 167 -2.59 -23.40 1.72
N ASP A 168 -3.01 -24.58 1.27
CA ASP A 168 -4.40 -24.83 0.86
C ASP A 168 -5.34 -24.83 2.07
#